data_458ac7a1e6de9aefe221a056c267b80f
#
_entry.id   458ac7a1e6de9aefe221a056c267b80f
#
_cell.length_a   1.000
_cell.length_b   1.000
_cell.length_c   1.000
_cell.angle_alpha   90.00
_cell.angle_beta   90.00
_cell.angle_gamma   90.00
#
_symmetry.space_group_name_H-M   'P 1'
#
loop_
_entity.id
_entity.type
_entity.pdbx_description
1 polymer ?
#
loop_
_entity_poly.entity_id
_entity_poly.type
_entity_poly.pdbx_seq_one_letter_code
_entity_poly.pdbx_strand_id
1 'polypeptide(L)'
;MTATDLIGPVLATYVALAKDALDPEPGRIVIVAPGSTVAWDDCCDGQLWSRVIDVQPFVGRPSAVALPCGVLYWNVVVAVGVIRCAHSLNGDGTAPPAHLISADGQQMLDDLAALQEVILCHPRTKAIQRWTPLGPQGGCHGGEWQFIISVDTCGCPEPTPV
;
A
#
# COMPACT_ATOMS: atom_id res chain seq x y z
N MET A 1 -9.80 21.53 -3.45
CA MET A 1 -9.44 20.23 -2.83
C MET A 1 -8.64 19.44 -3.84
N THR A 2 -7.44 19.00 -3.53
CA THR A 2 -6.56 18.24 -4.43
C THR A 2 -6.70 16.74 -4.18
N ALA A 3 -6.25 15.89 -5.11
CA ALA A 3 -6.19 14.44 -4.89
C ALA A 3 -5.31 14.10 -3.66
N THR A 4 -4.26 14.87 -3.42
CA THR A 4 -3.41 14.73 -2.24
C THR A 4 -4.18 14.97 -0.94
N ASP A 5 -5.08 15.96 -0.92
CA ASP A 5 -5.90 16.26 0.26
C ASP A 5 -6.92 15.16 0.56
N LEU A 6 -7.34 14.42 -0.46
CA LEU A 6 -8.35 13.36 -0.36
C LEU A 6 -7.74 12.00 -0.04
N ILE A 7 -6.71 11.59 -0.77
CA ILE A 7 -6.13 10.25 -0.72
C ILE A 7 -4.98 10.17 0.29
N GLY A 8 -4.14 11.22 0.35
CA GLY A 8 -2.95 11.25 1.19
C GLY A 8 -3.19 10.92 2.67
N PRO A 9 -4.18 11.54 3.35
CA PRO A 9 -4.48 11.23 4.75
C PRO A 9 -4.92 9.78 4.98
N VAL A 10 -5.64 9.20 4.00
CA VAL A 10 -6.07 7.79 4.08
C VAL A 10 -4.86 6.86 3.98
N LEU A 11 -3.96 7.10 3.02
CA LEU A 11 -2.73 6.33 2.89
C LEU A 11 -1.83 6.46 4.12
N ALA A 12 -1.70 7.67 4.66
CA ALA A 12 -0.94 7.92 5.89
C ALA A 12 -1.46 7.08 7.07
N THR A 13 -2.79 6.93 7.18
CA THR A 13 -3.40 6.10 8.22
C THR A 13 -3.05 4.61 8.04
N TYR A 14 -3.14 4.07 6.82
CA TYR A 14 -2.74 2.68 6.55
C TYR A 14 -1.26 2.45 6.86
N VAL A 15 -0.40 3.37 6.45
CA VAL A 15 1.05 3.29 6.70
C VAL A 15 1.35 3.34 8.20
N ALA A 16 0.69 4.20 8.96
CA ALA A 16 0.87 4.27 10.41
C ALA A 16 0.47 2.95 11.10
N LEU A 17 -0.72 2.42 10.76
CA LEU A 17 -1.20 1.16 11.32
C LEU A 17 -0.31 -0.03 10.89
N ALA A 18 0.14 -0.05 9.65
CA ALA A 18 1.05 -1.07 9.14
C ALA A 18 2.41 -1.05 9.85
N LYS A 19 2.94 0.16 10.09
CA LYS A 19 4.18 0.35 10.84
C LYS A 19 4.10 -0.29 12.23
N ASP A 20 3.01 -0.01 12.94
CA ASP A 20 2.81 -0.51 14.31
C ASP A 20 2.57 -2.03 14.37
N ALA A 21 2.07 -2.63 13.26
CA ALA A 21 1.77 -4.06 13.18
C ALA A 21 2.96 -4.92 12.73
N LEU A 22 3.96 -4.33 12.08
CA LEU A 22 5.12 -5.05 11.56
C LEU A 22 6.20 -5.25 12.62
N ASP A 23 6.75 -6.46 12.68
CA ASP A 23 7.86 -6.81 13.57
C ASP A 23 8.98 -7.53 12.79
N PRO A 24 10.20 -6.98 12.73
CA PRO A 24 10.61 -5.69 13.28
C PRO A 24 9.98 -4.50 12.56
N GLU A 25 9.82 -3.39 13.28
CA GLU A 25 9.31 -2.14 12.73
C GLU A 25 10.23 -1.63 11.60
N PRO A 26 9.71 -1.26 10.41
CA PRO A 26 10.52 -0.72 9.33
C PRO A 26 11.11 0.64 9.68
N GLY A 27 12.43 0.80 9.44
CA GLY A 27 13.13 2.05 9.71
C GLY A 27 12.84 3.15 8.70
N ARG A 28 12.40 2.80 7.48
CA ARG A 28 12.11 3.76 6.41
C ARG A 28 10.65 3.73 6.00
N ILE A 29 10.02 4.90 5.99
CA ILE A 29 8.60 5.06 5.71
C ILE A 29 8.41 5.97 4.49
N VAL A 30 7.66 5.48 3.50
CA VAL A 30 7.25 6.24 2.31
C VAL A 30 5.73 6.27 2.23
N ILE A 31 5.11 7.38 2.63
CA ILE A 31 3.64 7.48 2.71
C ILE A 31 3.00 7.35 1.32
N VAL A 32 3.56 8.02 0.30
CA VAL A 32 3.08 7.92 -1.08
C VAL A 32 4.27 7.75 -2.01
N ALA A 33 4.48 6.53 -2.48
CA ALA A 33 5.49 6.26 -3.49
C ALA A 33 4.96 6.57 -4.89
N PRO A 34 5.73 7.29 -5.73
CA PRO A 34 5.30 7.59 -7.09
C PRO A 34 5.47 6.38 -8.02
N GLY A 35 4.56 6.26 -8.99
CA GLY A 35 4.71 5.33 -10.11
C GLY A 35 4.38 3.87 -9.81
N SER A 36 4.72 3.01 -10.77
CA SER A 36 4.38 1.58 -10.76
C SER A 36 5.37 0.71 -9.97
N THR A 37 6.55 1.23 -9.70
CA THR A 37 7.62 0.56 -8.94
C THR A 37 8.06 1.44 -7.78
N VAL A 38 8.40 0.80 -6.67
CA VAL A 38 8.93 1.50 -5.50
C VAL A 38 10.45 1.38 -5.52
N ALA A 39 11.14 2.50 -5.36
CA ALA A 39 12.60 2.51 -5.26
C ALA A 39 13.03 2.17 -3.83
N TRP A 40 14.02 1.32 -3.71
CA TRP A 40 14.72 1.02 -2.46
C TRP A 40 16.21 0.86 -2.76
N ASP A 41 17.04 1.27 -1.82
CA ASP A 41 18.51 1.18 -1.90
C ASP A 41 19.09 0.33 -0.77
N ASP A 42 18.64 0.54 0.44
CA ASP A 42 19.00 -0.24 1.62
C ASP A 42 17.73 -0.77 2.28
N CYS A 43 17.52 -2.07 2.15
CA CYS A 43 16.34 -2.72 2.70
C CYS A 43 16.58 -3.40 4.06
N CYS A 44 17.80 -3.37 4.60
CA CYS A 44 18.11 -4.10 5.84
C CYS A 44 17.46 -3.46 7.06
N ASP A 45 17.23 -2.16 7.03
CA ASP A 45 16.42 -1.45 8.02
C ASP A 45 14.90 -1.63 7.80
N GLY A 46 14.51 -2.29 6.71
CA GLY A 46 13.13 -2.38 6.27
C GLY A 46 12.60 -1.07 5.67
N GLN A 47 11.85 -1.17 4.59
CA GLN A 47 11.13 -0.04 4.03
C GLN A 47 9.66 -0.39 3.88
N LEU A 48 8.78 0.43 4.46
CA LEU A 48 7.33 0.38 4.32
C LEU A 48 6.89 1.49 3.37
N TRP A 49 5.94 1.20 2.49
CA TRP A 49 5.37 2.21 1.59
C TRP A 49 3.88 2.01 1.37
N SER A 50 3.24 3.08 0.89
CA SER A 50 1.98 2.97 0.16
C SER A 50 2.10 3.65 -1.20
N ARG A 51 1.24 3.25 -2.13
CA ARG A 51 1.15 3.85 -3.48
C ARG A 51 -0.25 3.74 -4.05
N VAL A 52 -0.59 4.65 -4.95
CA VAL A 52 -1.80 4.58 -5.76
C VAL A 52 -1.48 3.80 -7.03
N ILE A 53 -2.32 2.82 -7.36
CA ILE A 53 -2.20 2.01 -8.58
C ILE A 53 -3.15 2.52 -9.64
N ASP A 54 -4.40 2.77 -9.26
CA ASP A 54 -5.46 3.20 -10.18
C ASP A 54 -6.52 4.02 -9.45
N VAL A 55 -7.19 4.91 -10.17
CA VAL A 55 -8.29 5.74 -9.66
C VAL A 55 -9.46 5.64 -10.60
N GLN A 56 -10.56 5.06 -10.13
CA GLN A 56 -11.77 4.88 -10.92
C GLN A 56 -12.91 5.72 -10.34
N PRO A 57 -13.45 6.68 -11.11
CA PRO A 57 -14.61 7.42 -10.67
C PRO A 57 -15.82 6.49 -10.59
N PHE A 58 -16.52 6.51 -9.48
CA PHE A 58 -17.79 5.84 -9.36
C PHE A 58 -18.91 6.85 -9.66
N VAL A 59 -19.55 6.66 -10.80
CA VAL A 59 -20.77 7.38 -11.16
C VAL A 59 -21.92 6.54 -10.64
N GLY A 60 -22.64 7.02 -9.63
CA GLY A 60 -23.84 6.36 -9.13
C GLY A 60 -24.82 6.04 -10.26
N ARG A 61 -25.70 5.05 -10.06
CA ARG A 61 -26.80 4.80 -11.03
C ARG A 61 -27.50 6.14 -11.31
N PRO A 62 -27.76 6.47 -12.59
CA PRO A 62 -28.53 7.65 -12.90
C PRO A 62 -29.89 7.54 -12.19
N SER A 63 -29.99 8.20 -11.04
CA SER A 63 -31.28 8.43 -10.40
C SER A 63 -31.90 9.64 -11.09
N ALA A 64 -33.23 9.71 -11.10
CA ALA A 64 -33.97 10.82 -11.71
C ALA A 64 -33.64 12.21 -11.11
N VAL A 65 -32.83 12.26 -10.06
CA VAL A 65 -32.28 13.46 -9.45
C VAL A 65 -30.84 13.61 -9.88
N ALA A 66 -30.57 14.60 -10.74
CA ALA A 66 -29.21 14.99 -11.07
C ALA A 66 -28.50 15.46 -9.79
N LEU A 67 -27.49 14.68 -9.35
CA LEU A 67 -26.66 15.10 -8.24
C LEU A 67 -25.76 16.26 -8.73
N PRO A 68 -25.56 17.30 -7.91
CA PRO A 68 -24.73 18.45 -8.28
C PRO A 68 -23.27 18.06 -8.52
N CYS A 69 -22.82 16.93 -7.96
CA CYS A 69 -21.53 16.30 -8.23
C CYS A 69 -21.77 15.03 -9.03
N GLY A 70 -21.36 15.02 -10.31
CA GLY A 70 -21.53 13.85 -11.19
C GLY A 70 -20.78 12.60 -10.72
N VAL A 71 -19.74 12.74 -9.89
CA VAL A 71 -18.95 11.66 -9.28
C VAL A 71 -19.22 11.65 -7.79
N LEU A 72 -19.73 10.53 -7.26
CA LEU A 72 -20.05 10.39 -5.83
C LEU A 72 -18.82 10.09 -4.99
N TYR A 73 -17.94 9.22 -5.49
CA TYR A 73 -16.70 8.84 -4.84
C TYR A 73 -15.73 8.23 -5.85
N TRP A 74 -14.50 8.13 -5.48
CA TRP A 74 -13.50 7.37 -6.20
C TRP A 74 -13.29 6.00 -5.55
N ASN A 75 -13.25 4.96 -6.37
CA ASN A 75 -12.62 3.70 -6.02
C ASN A 75 -11.14 3.83 -6.38
N VAL A 76 -10.30 3.83 -5.35
CA VAL A 76 -8.86 3.96 -5.52
C VAL A 76 -8.24 2.61 -5.24
N VAL A 77 -7.56 2.06 -6.24
CA VAL A 77 -6.72 0.87 -6.06
C VAL A 77 -5.40 1.34 -5.47
N VAL A 78 -5.08 0.86 -4.31
CA VAL A 78 -3.86 1.21 -3.59
C VAL A 78 -3.07 -0.04 -3.24
N ALA A 79 -1.77 0.13 -2.99
CA ALA A 79 -0.96 -0.89 -2.40
C ALA A 79 -0.30 -0.40 -1.12
N VAL A 80 -0.11 -1.32 -0.16
CA VAL A 80 0.76 -1.18 0.99
C VAL A 80 1.71 -2.35 0.99
N GLY A 81 2.99 -2.08 1.10
CA GLY A 81 4.02 -3.11 1.01
C GLY A 81 5.22 -2.83 1.90
N VAL A 82 5.96 -3.90 2.18
CA VAL A 82 7.19 -3.86 2.96
C VAL A 82 8.28 -4.65 2.25
N ILE A 83 9.50 -4.18 2.37
CA ILE A 83 10.70 -4.89 1.91
C ILE A 83 11.72 -4.93 3.02
N ARG A 84 12.47 -6.04 3.08
CA ARG A 84 13.48 -6.33 4.10
C ARG A 84 14.73 -6.92 3.48
N CYS A 85 15.80 -6.98 4.26
CA CYS A 85 17.02 -7.69 3.90
C CYS A 85 16.73 -9.18 3.67
N ALA A 86 17.31 -9.74 2.63
CA ALA A 86 17.28 -11.17 2.35
C ALA A 86 18.71 -11.73 2.34
N HIS A 87 18.85 -12.97 2.78
CA HIS A 87 20.10 -13.69 2.59
C HIS A 87 20.29 -13.98 1.09
N SER A 88 21.29 -13.37 0.50
CA SER A 88 21.66 -13.54 -0.91
C SER A 88 22.83 -14.50 -1.07
N LEU A 89 23.17 -14.81 -2.33
CA LEU A 89 24.37 -15.60 -2.63
C LEU A 89 25.62 -14.99 -1.99
N ASN A 90 26.45 -15.84 -1.42
CA ASN A 90 27.75 -15.45 -0.92
C ASN A 90 28.64 -14.92 -2.06
N GLY A 91 29.69 -14.22 -1.73
CA GLY A 91 30.61 -13.66 -2.74
C GLY A 91 31.30 -14.69 -3.64
N ASP A 92 31.30 -15.97 -3.27
CA ASP A 92 31.75 -17.12 -4.05
C ASP A 92 30.64 -17.77 -4.90
N GLY A 93 29.44 -17.24 -4.87
CA GLY A 93 28.27 -17.75 -5.60
C GLY A 93 27.56 -18.92 -4.91
N THR A 94 27.95 -19.29 -3.68
CA THR A 94 27.25 -20.34 -2.94
C THR A 94 25.94 -19.83 -2.34
N ALA A 95 24.93 -20.70 -2.28
CA ALA A 95 23.66 -20.38 -1.66
C ALA A 95 23.79 -20.24 -0.14
N PRO A 96 23.02 -19.34 0.49
CA PRO A 96 22.89 -19.29 1.95
C PRO A 96 22.43 -20.62 2.53
N PRO A 97 22.74 -20.90 3.81
CA PRO A 97 22.17 -22.07 4.48
C PRO A 97 20.64 -22.11 4.42
N ALA A 98 20.07 -23.30 4.20
CA ALA A 98 18.63 -23.47 3.98
C ALA A 98 17.76 -22.88 5.11
N HIS A 99 18.23 -22.92 6.37
CA HIS A 99 17.49 -22.35 7.50
C HIS A 99 17.38 -20.83 7.43
N LEU A 100 18.35 -20.12 6.86
CA LEU A 100 18.32 -18.68 6.69
C LEU A 100 17.33 -18.29 5.57
N ILE A 101 17.34 -19.03 4.45
CA ILE A 101 16.35 -18.84 3.37
C ILE A 101 14.93 -19.09 3.90
N SER A 102 14.76 -20.11 4.74
CA SER A 102 13.46 -20.42 5.37
C SER A 102 13.03 -19.30 6.33
N ALA A 103 13.96 -18.72 7.09
CA ALA A 103 13.66 -17.61 7.99
C ALA A 103 13.19 -16.37 7.23
N ASP A 104 13.85 -16.04 6.10
CA ASP A 104 13.41 -14.94 5.22
C ASP A 104 11.98 -15.19 4.69
N GLY A 105 11.70 -16.43 4.27
CA GLY A 105 10.36 -16.80 3.82
C GLY A 105 9.29 -16.72 4.92
N GLN A 106 9.61 -17.10 6.14
CA GLN A 106 8.71 -16.97 7.30
C GLN A 106 8.44 -15.50 7.62
N GLN A 107 9.47 -14.66 7.66
CA GLN A 107 9.30 -13.22 7.86
C GLN A 107 8.38 -12.59 6.81
N MET A 108 8.51 -12.99 5.54
CA MET A 108 7.61 -12.50 4.49
C MET A 108 6.16 -12.93 4.72
N LEU A 109 5.91 -14.13 5.24
CA LEU A 109 4.55 -14.59 5.58
C LEU A 109 3.99 -13.88 6.80
N ASP A 110 4.82 -13.57 7.80
CA ASP A 110 4.41 -12.80 8.96
C ASP A 110 4.05 -11.36 8.57
N ASP A 111 4.86 -10.71 7.73
CA ASP A 111 4.57 -9.40 7.18
C ASP A 111 3.28 -9.40 6.34
N LEU A 112 3.08 -10.43 5.51
CA LEU A 112 1.84 -10.61 4.73
C LEU A 112 0.62 -10.65 5.64
N ALA A 113 0.67 -11.43 6.72
CA ALA A 113 -0.44 -11.60 7.65
C ALA A 113 -0.71 -10.30 8.43
N ALA A 114 0.32 -9.64 8.93
CA ALA A 114 0.20 -8.38 9.67
C ALA A 114 -0.41 -7.27 8.81
N LEU A 115 0.08 -7.10 7.58
CA LEU A 115 -0.47 -6.12 6.64
C LEU A 115 -1.91 -6.46 6.23
N GLN A 116 -2.24 -7.74 6.05
CA GLN A 116 -3.61 -8.17 5.74
C GLN A 116 -4.58 -7.79 6.85
N GLU A 117 -4.22 -8.02 8.11
CA GLU A 117 -5.06 -7.67 9.25
C GLU A 117 -5.35 -6.17 9.31
N VAL A 118 -4.32 -5.34 9.17
CA VAL A 118 -4.46 -3.88 9.11
C VAL A 118 -5.44 -3.46 8.02
N ILE A 119 -5.30 -4.03 6.82
CA ILE A 119 -6.14 -3.68 5.67
C ILE A 119 -7.57 -4.12 5.91
N LEU A 120 -7.81 -5.35 6.39
CA LEU A 120 -9.16 -5.88 6.65
C LEU A 120 -9.90 -5.12 7.72
N CYS A 121 -9.22 -4.71 8.78
CA CYS A 121 -9.82 -4.01 9.91
C CYS A 121 -10.08 -2.51 9.63
N HIS A 122 -9.55 -1.97 8.54
CA HIS A 122 -9.70 -0.54 8.24
C HIS A 122 -11.06 -0.24 7.56
N PRO A 123 -11.87 0.72 8.09
CA PRO A 123 -13.24 0.95 7.62
C PRO A 123 -13.37 1.46 6.19
N ARG A 124 -12.30 2.02 5.61
CA ARG A 124 -12.29 2.47 4.21
C ARG A 124 -11.94 1.39 3.21
N THR A 125 -11.49 0.22 3.65
CA THR A 125 -11.24 -0.92 2.77
C THR A 125 -12.55 -1.46 2.23
N LYS A 126 -12.66 -1.59 0.92
CA LYS A 126 -13.83 -2.15 0.23
C LYS A 126 -13.59 -3.58 -0.23
N ALA A 127 -12.40 -3.87 -0.71
CA ALA A 127 -12.02 -5.20 -1.14
C ALA A 127 -10.50 -5.36 -1.11
N ILE A 128 -10.03 -6.50 -0.66
CA ILE A 128 -8.64 -6.93 -0.86
C ILE A 128 -8.56 -7.66 -2.20
N GLN A 129 -7.50 -7.40 -2.94
CA GLN A 129 -7.29 -8.02 -4.25
C GLN A 129 -6.26 -9.14 -4.18
N ARG A 130 -4.98 -8.80 -4.01
CA ARG A 130 -3.90 -9.78 -4.06
C ARG A 130 -2.67 -9.32 -3.29
N TRP A 131 -1.89 -10.30 -2.86
CA TRP A 131 -0.50 -10.12 -2.46
C TRP A 131 0.41 -10.35 -3.66
N THR A 132 1.38 -9.48 -3.85
CA THR A 132 2.43 -9.62 -4.86
C THR A 132 3.77 -9.71 -4.15
N PRO A 133 4.41 -10.88 -4.12
CA PRO A 133 5.75 -11.01 -3.57
C PRO A 133 6.76 -10.26 -4.43
N LEU A 134 7.77 -9.68 -3.80
CA LEU A 134 8.87 -8.94 -4.41
C LEU A 134 10.20 -9.58 -4.01
N GLY A 135 11.05 -9.81 -5.00
CA GLY A 135 12.39 -10.36 -4.77
C GLY A 135 12.47 -11.88 -4.69
N PRO A 136 13.62 -12.44 -4.28
CA PRO A 136 14.81 -11.72 -3.83
C PRO A 136 15.52 -10.95 -4.96
N GLN A 137 15.72 -9.68 -4.77
CA GLN A 137 16.40 -8.83 -5.75
C GLN A 137 17.34 -7.87 -5.01
N GLY A 138 18.62 -7.89 -5.36
CA GLY A 138 19.63 -7.05 -4.73
C GLY A 138 19.79 -7.29 -3.22
N GLY A 139 19.55 -8.51 -2.73
CA GLY A 139 19.58 -8.83 -1.30
C GLY A 139 18.35 -8.34 -0.53
N CYS A 140 17.27 -8.04 -1.23
CA CYS A 140 16.01 -7.60 -0.64
C CYS A 140 14.86 -8.54 -1.02
N HIS A 141 13.92 -8.74 -0.10
CA HIS A 141 12.68 -9.48 -0.31
C HIS A 141 11.51 -8.80 0.41
N GLY A 142 10.29 -9.13 0.03
CA GLY A 142 9.09 -8.61 0.67
C GLY A 142 7.87 -8.78 -0.20
N GLY A 143 6.95 -7.84 -0.13
CA GLY A 143 5.76 -7.84 -0.99
C GLY A 143 4.83 -6.70 -0.70
N GLU A 144 3.74 -6.66 -1.45
CA GLU A 144 2.69 -5.66 -1.27
C GLU A 144 1.30 -6.27 -1.41
N TRP A 145 0.39 -5.81 -0.58
CA TRP A 145 -1.04 -6.01 -0.74
C TRP A 145 -1.64 -4.94 -1.62
N GLN A 146 -2.43 -5.36 -2.61
CA GLN A 146 -3.28 -4.49 -3.40
C GLN A 146 -4.73 -4.60 -2.92
N PHE A 147 -5.39 -3.46 -2.75
CA PHE A 147 -6.76 -3.39 -2.26
C PHE A 147 -7.46 -2.12 -2.73
N ILE A 148 -8.78 -2.09 -2.59
CA ILE A 148 -9.62 -0.97 -3.01
C ILE A 148 -10.08 -0.21 -1.78
N ILE A 149 -9.92 1.11 -1.82
CA ILE A 149 -10.52 2.05 -0.87
C ILE A 149 -11.55 2.93 -1.56
N SER A 150 -12.51 3.47 -0.81
CA SER A 150 -13.37 4.53 -1.34
C SER A 150 -13.03 5.87 -0.72
N VAL A 151 -13.01 6.90 -1.57
CA VAL A 151 -12.72 8.27 -1.20
C VAL A 151 -13.85 9.16 -1.69
N ASP A 152 -14.51 9.85 -0.76
CA ASP A 152 -15.61 10.76 -1.08
C ASP A 152 -15.07 11.99 -1.81
N THR A 153 -15.70 12.32 -2.93
CA THR A 153 -15.26 13.44 -3.78
C THR A 153 -16.27 14.59 -3.82
N CYS A 154 -17.44 14.41 -3.20
CA CYS A 154 -18.48 15.44 -3.14
C CYS A 154 -18.12 16.57 -2.19
N GLY A 155 -17.50 17.58 -2.70
CA GLY A 155 -17.21 18.86 -2.06
C GLY A 155 -17.22 19.96 -3.13
N CYS A 156 -18.34 20.11 -3.86
CA CYS A 156 -18.47 21.25 -4.75
C CYS A 156 -18.38 22.54 -3.92
N PRO A 157 -17.51 23.49 -4.26
CA PRO A 157 -17.50 24.77 -3.59
C PRO A 157 -18.89 25.43 -3.78
N GLU A 158 -19.42 26.02 -2.71
CA GLU A 158 -20.66 26.81 -2.83
C GLU A 158 -20.46 27.84 -3.94
N PRO A 159 -21.46 28.02 -4.85
CA PRO A 159 -21.37 29.06 -5.87
C PRO A 159 -21.26 30.40 -5.16
N THR A 160 -20.18 31.11 -5.43
CA THR A 160 -20.01 32.48 -4.93
C THR A 160 -21.19 33.30 -5.44
N PRO A 161 -22.00 33.95 -4.60
CA PRO A 161 -23.07 34.81 -5.09
C PRO A 161 -22.47 35.92 -5.93
N VAL A 162 -22.98 36.05 -7.17
CA VAL A 162 -22.62 37.10 -8.12
C VAL A 162 -23.28 38.40 -7.70
#